data_ae6f48d08c39b53f822f58efc3807b3c
#
_entry.id   ae6f48d08c39b53f822f58efc3807b3c
#
_cell.length_a   1.000
_cell.length_b   1.000
_cell.length_c   1.000
_cell.angle_alpha   90.00
_cell.angle_beta   90.00
_cell.angle_gamma   90.00
#
_symmetry.space_group_name_H-M   'P 1'
#
loop_
_entity.id
_entity.type
_entity.pdbx_description
1 polymer ?
#
loop_
_entity_poly.entity_id
_entity_poly.type
_entity_poly.pdbx_seq_one_letter_code
_entity_poly.pdbx_strand_id
1 'polypeptide(L)'
;MFYIYLTTKEKIMQGLKAENIIYADNASTTRMCQAAKDAVTECMDEYFGNPSSLHIEGHRAARRLLQSRQTMARLLNCSPSEIYFTSGGSESDTQALVSAAAAGAAENKRHIISTAIEHHAVLNTLSSLQSQGFEITLLQVDSRGMVDPAQLEKEMRPDTALVSVMYANNEIGTIQPVDLIGEICKAHSVPFHTDAVQAAGILPVDVQAQNIDMLSLSAHKFHGPRGTGLLYAKKGTRLTSIIEGGAQERGKRAGTENLPAIAGMAAAFEEACRDRETNAAKITALRDRIISALLMIPHSMLNGPAPGEHINGTAPRLPGNINMCFEGVESEPLLLLLSEHGICASAASACSAGSLEPSHVLLAAGVPYQLSHNSLRISLSAENTEEEADVIINTIPEIISELRALSPTWKALQDGRQEFLI
;
A
#
# COMPACT_ATOMS: atom_id res chain seq x y z
N MET A 1 6.01 4.38 32.84
CA MET A 1 5.12 4.30 31.69
C MET A 1 5.45 3.09 30.79
N PHE A 2 6.65 2.98 30.24
CA PHE A 2 7.07 1.87 29.37
C PHE A 2 6.95 0.46 29.99
N TYR A 3 7.20 0.32 31.28
CA TYR A 3 7.12 -0.97 32.01
C TYR A 3 5.68 -1.42 32.28
N ILE A 4 4.76 -0.49 32.48
CA ILE A 4 3.32 -0.77 32.62
C ILE A 4 2.76 -1.19 31.26
N TYR A 5 3.21 -0.56 30.18
CA TYR A 5 2.86 -0.88 28.80
C TYR A 5 3.24 -2.33 28.40
N LEU A 6 4.45 -2.79 28.80
CA LEU A 6 4.89 -4.17 28.52
C LEU A 6 4.12 -5.22 29.33
N THR A 7 3.81 -4.95 30.60
CA THR A 7 3.04 -5.87 31.46
C THR A 7 1.56 -5.98 31.07
N THR A 8 0.98 -4.90 30.56
CA THR A 8 -0.37 -4.90 29.99
C THR A 8 -0.39 -5.67 28.68
N LYS A 9 0.59 -5.46 27.80
CA LYS A 9 0.77 -6.21 26.55
C LYS A 9 0.87 -7.72 26.77
N GLU A 10 1.65 -8.15 27.76
CA GLU A 10 1.78 -9.59 28.09
C GLU A 10 0.49 -10.21 28.63
N LYS A 11 -0.30 -9.47 29.42
CA LYS A 11 -1.60 -9.94 29.93
C LYS A 11 -2.65 -10.06 28.82
N ILE A 12 -2.69 -9.10 27.90
CA ILE A 12 -3.59 -9.15 26.72
C ILE A 12 -3.25 -10.38 25.85
N MET A 13 -1.96 -10.64 25.60
CA MET A 13 -1.53 -11.78 24.80
C MET A 13 -1.81 -13.15 25.43
N GLN A 14 -1.90 -13.24 26.78
CA GLN A 14 -2.16 -14.51 27.49
C GLN A 14 -3.65 -14.89 27.53
N GLY A 15 -4.58 -13.97 27.27
CA GLY A 15 -6.03 -14.20 27.35
C GLY A 15 -6.73 -14.52 26.02
N LEU A 16 -6.16 -14.08 24.89
CA LEU A 16 -6.79 -14.26 23.58
C LEU A 16 -6.33 -15.57 22.94
N LYS A 17 -7.28 -16.47 22.68
CA LYS A 17 -7.03 -17.64 21.82
C LYS A 17 -6.92 -17.18 20.37
N ALA A 18 -5.95 -17.71 19.61
CA ALA A 18 -5.75 -17.37 18.20
C ALA A 18 -7.01 -17.59 17.32
N GLU A 19 -7.93 -18.42 17.77
CA GLU A 19 -9.20 -18.74 17.10
C GLU A 19 -10.23 -17.62 17.14
N ASN A 20 -10.04 -16.61 17.99
CA ASN A 20 -10.99 -15.47 18.19
C ASN A 20 -10.43 -14.14 17.71
N ILE A 21 -9.37 -14.14 16.89
CA ILE A 21 -8.75 -12.92 16.40
C ILE A 21 -9.32 -12.54 15.04
N ILE A 22 -9.93 -11.38 14.95
CA ILE A 22 -10.36 -10.75 13.71
C ILE A 22 -9.21 -9.91 13.16
N TYR A 23 -8.59 -10.39 12.07
CA TYR A 23 -7.51 -9.67 11.44
C TYR A 23 -8.05 -8.71 10.38
N ALA A 24 -8.08 -7.43 10.71
CA ALA A 24 -8.59 -6.34 9.89
C ALA A 24 -7.52 -5.27 9.62
N ASP A 25 -6.25 -5.68 9.50
CA ASP A 25 -5.10 -4.82 9.18
C ASP A 25 -4.33 -5.31 7.95
N ASN A 26 -5.05 -5.75 6.93
CA ASN A 26 -4.47 -6.32 5.70
C ASN A 26 -3.71 -5.29 4.84
N ALA A 27 -3.98 -3.99 5.00
CA ALA A 27 -3.19 -2.93 4.35
C ALA A 27 -1.77 -2.81 4.93
N SER A 28 -1.53 -3.24 6.19
CA SER A 28 -0.18 -3.29 6.77
C SER A 28 0.58 -4.53 6.31
N THR A 29 -0.01 -5.71 6.39
CA THR A 29 0.53 -6.98 5.87
C THR A 29 -0.58 -8.01 5.82
N THR A 30 -0.46 -9.02 4.96
CA THR A 30 -1.44 -10.10 4.88
C THR A 30 -0.87 -11.43 5.38
N ARG A 31 -1.74 -12.38 5.73
CA ARG A 31 -1.37 -13.77 5.96
C ARG A 31 -0.97 -14.41 4.64
N MET A 32 0.11 -15.19 4.64
CA MET A 32 0.53 -15.91 3.42
C MET A 32 -0.52 -16.97 3.05
N CYS A 33 -0.96 -16.97 1.77
CA CYS A 33 -1.92 -17.96 1.25
C CYS A 33 -1.28 -19.37 1.14
N GLN A 34 -2.11 -20.39 0.99
CA GLN A 34 -1.62 -21.77 0.95
C GLN A 34 -0.75 -22.01 -0.29
N ALA A 35 -1.16 -21.53 -1.46
CA ALA A 35 -0.38 -21.66 -2.70
C ALA A 35 1.03 -21.06 -2.57
N ALA A 36 1.16 -19.90 -1.88
CA ALA A 36 2.47 -19.31 -1.62
C ALA A 36 3.31 -20.16 -0.65
N LYS A 37 2.71 -20.70 0.42
CA LYS A 37 3.41 -21.57 1.36
C LYS A 37 3.94 -22.84 0.68
N ASP A 38 3.12 -23.46 -0.16
CA ASP A 38 3.48 -24.67 -0.89
C ASP A 38 4.63 -24.39 -1.87
N ALA A 39 4.57 -23.28 -2.62
CA ALA A 39 5.63 -22.87 -3.53
C ALA A 39 6.96 -22.54 -2.82
N VAL A 40 6.88 -21.92 -1.62
CA VAL A 40 8.06 -21.66 -0.79
C VAL A 40 8.68 -22.98 -0.34
N THR A 41 7.87 -23.89 0.21
CA THR A 41 8.33 -25.20 0.71
C THR A 41 8.92 -26.05 -0.41
N GLU A 42 8.25 -26.13 -1.56
CA GLU A 42 8.76 -26.80 -2.75
C GLU A 42 10.15 -26.27 -3.15
N CYS A 43 10.32 -24.95 -3.16
CA CYS A 43 11.60 -24.36 -3.53
C CYS A 43 12.71 -24.63 -2.50
N MET A 44 12.39 -24.69 -1.22
CA MET A 44 13.36 -25.00 -0.17
C MET A 44 13.84 -26.46 -0.27
N ASP A 45 12.97 -27.37 -0.64
CA ASP A 45 13.27 -28.80 -0.72
C ASP A 45 13.88 -29.21 -2.08
N GLU A 46 13.29 -28.72 -3.19
CA GLU A 46 13.56 -29.22 -4.53
C GLU A 46 14.47 -28.31 -5.37
N TYR A 47 14.51 -27.00 -5.09
CA TYR A 47 15.22 -26.01 -5.91
C TYR A 47 16.28 -25.22 -5.12
N PHE A 48 17.01 -25.89 -4.23
CA PHE A 48 17.98 -25.28 -3.32
C PHE A 48 19.26 -24.77 -4.00
N GLY A 49 19.46 -25.10 -5.28
CA GLY A 49 20.65 -24.70 -6.03
C GLY A 49 20.71 -23.18 -6.28
N ASN A 50 21.93 -22.64 -6.41
CA ASN A 50 22.11 -21.24 -6.84
C ASN A 50 21.77 -21.12 -8.34
N PRO A 51 20.82 -20.22 -8.73
CA PRO A 51 20.44 -20.06 -10.14
C PRO A 51 21.58 -19.69 -11.09
N SER A 52 22.69 -19.17 -10.56
CA SER A 52 23.89 -18.83 -11.37
C SER A 52 24.87 -19.97 -11.56
N SER A 53 24.66 -21.16 -10.92
CA SER A 53 25.55 -22.30 -11.01
C SER A 53 25.36 -23.11 -12.30
N LEU A 54 26.46 -23.59 -12.86
CA LEU A 54 26.45 -24.36 -14.13
C LEU A 54 26.07 -25.84 -13.98
N HIS A 55 25.99 -26.36 -12.75
CA HIS A 55 25.62 -27.74 -12.50
C HIS A 55 24.09 -27.92 -12.51
N ILE A 56 23.64 -29.19 -12.52
CA ILE A 56 22.22 -29.55 -12.70
C ILE A 56 21.27 -28.83 -11.72
N GLU A 57 21.64 -28.71 -10.43
CA GLU A 57 20.79 -28.06 -9.44
C GLU A 57 20.70 -26.55 -9.67
N GLY A 58 21.77 -25.89 -10.16
CA GLY A 58 21.71 -24.50 -10.58
C GLY A 58 20.76 -24.29 -11.75
N HIS A 59 20.80 -25.17 -12.76
CA HIS A 59 19.86 -25.11 -13.89
C HIS A 59 18.41 -25.36 -13.49
N ARG A 60 18.15 -26.25 -12.52
CA ARG A 60 16.79 -26.47 -11.96
C ARG A 60 16.27 -25.19 -11.29
N ALA A 61 17.10 -24.59 -10.42
CA ALA A 61 16.77 -23.32 -9.74
C ALA A 61 16.56 -22.16 -10.73
N ALA A 62 17.44 -22.01 -11.73
CA ALA A 62 17.30 -21.00 -12.78
C ALA A 62 15.99 -21.15 -13.57
N ARG A 63 15.58 -22.37 -13.89
CA ARG A 63 14.31 -22.66 -14.56
C ARG A 63 13.11 -22.24 -13.69
N ARG A 64 13.14 -22.56 -12.40
CA ARG A 64 12.08 -22.19 -11.46
C ARG A 64 11.97 -20.68 -11.30
N LEU A 65 13.11 -19.97 -11.21
CA LEU A 65 13.17 -18.51 -11.19
C LEU A 65 12.56 -17.91 -12.46
N LEU A 66 12.89 -18.47 -13.63
CA LEU A 66 12.34 -18.02 -14.91
C LEU A 66 10.82 -18.23 -14.99
N GLN A 67 10.31 -19.35 -14.52
CA GLN A 67 8.87 -19.62 -14.45
C GLN A 67 8.15 -18.60 -13.60
N SER A 68 8.67 -18.28 -12.41
CA SER A 68 8.11 -17.25 -11.54
C SER A 68 8.08 -15.88 -12.24
N ARG A 69 9.17 -15.52 -12.91
CA ARG A 69 9.28 -14.28 -13.70
C ARG A 69 8.26 -14.24 -14.85
N GLN A 70 8.06 -15.35 -15.56
CA GLN A 70 7.07 -15.46 -16.63
C GLN A 70 5.64 -15.32 -16.10
N THR A 71 5.33 -15.90 -14.94
CA THR A 71 4.03 -15.73 -14.29
C THR A 71 3.75 -14.27 -13.97
N MET A 72 4.69 -13.58 -13.31
CA MET A 72 4.55 -12.15 -13.00
C MET A 72 4.37 -11.31 -14.26
N ALA A 73 5.19 -11.55 -15.29
CA ALA A 73 5.14 -10.82 -16.54
C ALA A 73 3.79 -11.00 -17.27
N ARG A 74 3.28 -12.22 -17.33
CA ARG A 74 1.98 -12.52 -17.92
C ARG A 74 0.83 -11.78 -17.23
N LEU A 75 0.85 -11.77 -15.89
CA LEU A 75 -0.20 -11.15 -15.08
C LEU A 75 -0.19 -9.62 -15.12
N LEU A 76 0.97 -9.01 -15.39
CA LEU A 76 1.14 -7.57 -15.57
C LEU A 76 1.06 -7.11 -17.04
N ASN A 77 0.88 -8.06 -17.99
CA ASN A 77 0.89 -7.83 -19.44
C ASN A 77 2.22 -7.22 -19.93
N CYS A 78 3.36 -7.84 -19.56
CA CYS A 78 4.68 -7.38 -19.99
C CYS A 78 5.60 -8.54 -20.35
N SER A 79 6.84 -8.22 -20.79
CA SER A 79 7.87 -9.22 -21.07
C SER A 79 8.58 -9.67 -19.78
N PRO A 80 8.99 -10.95 -19.65
CA PRO A 80 9.82 -11.40 -18.54
C PRO A 80 11.13 -10.61 -18.36
N SER A 81 11.66 -10.04 -19.44
CA SER A 81 12.86 -9.20 -19.39
C SER A 81 12.66 -7.83 -18.73
N GLU A 82 11.41 -7.44 -18.49
CA GLU A 82 11.03 -6.17 -17.85
C GLU A 82 10.76 -6.31 -16.35
N ILE A 83 10.84 -7.53 -15.82
CA ILE A 83 10.65 -7.85 -14.40
C ILE A 83 11.98 -7.91 -13.68
N TYR A 84 12.11 -7.27 -12.53
CA TYR A 84 13.26 -7.30 -11.62
C TYR A 84 12.78 -7.60 -10.21
N PHE A 85 13.32 -8.64 -9.58
CA PHE A 85 12.96 -8.98 -8.20
C PHE A 85 13.77 -8.15 -7.21
N THR A 86 13.08 -7.69 -6.17
CA THR A 86 13.61 -6.83 -5.11
C THR A 86 13.25 -7.41 -3.74
N SER A 87 13.64 -6.73 -2.66
CA SER A 87 13.27 -7.13 -1.29
C SER A 87 11.87 -6.62 -0.86
N GLY A 88 11.24 -5.73 -1.65
CA GLY A 88 9.93 -5.15 -1.31
C GLY A 88 9.63 -3.88 -2.09
N GLY A 89 8.46 -3.28 -1.80
CA GLY A 89 8.01 -2.05 -2.43
C GLY A 89 8.99 -0.89 -2.26
N SER A 90 9.50 -0.68 -1.05
CA SER A 90 10.43 0.45 -0.77
C SER A 90 11.73 0.38 -1.58
N GLU A 91 12.30 -0.82 -1.79
CA GLU A 91 13.46 -0.99 -2.68
C GLU A 91 13.06 -0.68 -4.12
N SER A 92 11.91 -1.18 -4.58
CA SER A 92 11.40 -0.95 -5.93
C SER A 92 11.16 0.52 -6.22
N ASP A 93 10.48 1.24 -5.31
CA ASP A 93 10.20 2.67 -5.42
C ASP A 93 11.51 3.48 -5.47
N THR A 94 12.42 3.22 -4.53
CA THR A 94 13.70 3.91 -4.49
C THR A 94 14.49 3.68 -5.78
N GLN A 95 14.56 2.44 -6.27
CA GLN A 95 15.28 2.12 -7.49
C GLN A 95 14.64 2.78 -8.73
N ALA A 96 13.30 2.80 -8.82
CA ALA A 96 12.59 3.46 -9.91
C ALA A 96 12.90 4.97 -9.96
N LEU A 97 12.72 5.66 -8.81
CA LEU A 97 12.93 7.10 -8.72
C LEU A 97 14.38 7.51 -8.97
N VAL A 98 15.32 6.83 -8.33
CA VAL A 98 16.77 7.11 -8.52
C VAL A 98 17.20 6.84 -9.97
N SER A 99 16.68 5.78 -10.60
CA SER A 99 16.99 5.46 -11.99
C SER A 99 16.46 6.52 -12.96
N ALA A 100 15.21 6.94 -12.79
CA ALA A 100 14.62 7.97 -13.62
C ALA A 100 15.30 9.32 -13.43
N ALA A 101 15.63 9.69 -12.19
CA ALA A 101 16.38 10.90 -11.87
C ALA A 101 17.77 10.91 -12.53
N ALA A 102 18.52 9.80 -12.44
CA ALA A 102 19.83 9.68 -13.07
C ALA A 102 19.75 9.77 -14.61
N ALA A 103 18.75 9.11 -15.21
CA ALA A 103 18.51 9.17 -16.66
C ALA A 103 18.13 10.59 -17.10
N GLY A 104 17.23 11.25 -16.36
CA GLY A 104 16.83 12.62 -16.61
C GLY A 104 17.97 13.63 -16.49
N ALA A 105 18.79 13.52 -15.44
CA ALA A 105 19.95 14.39 -15.26
C ALA A 105 20.96 14.31 -16.42
N ALA A 106 21.12 13.14 -17.02
CA ALA A 106 21.96 12.97 -18.22
C ALA A 106 21.41 13.72 -19.46
N GLU A 107 20.12 14.07 -19.44
CA GLU A 107 19.41 14.84 -20.47
C GLU A 107 19.08 16.28 -20.03
N ASN A 108 19.71 16.76 -18.94
CA ASN A 108 19.43 18.05 -18.30
C ASN A 108 17.98 18.24 -17.81
N LYS A 109 17.29 17.14 -17.51
CA LYS A 109 15.97 17.14 -16.92
C LYS A 109 16.09 16.92 -15.41
N ARG A 110 15.57 17.85 -14.61
CA ARG A 110 15.72 17.80 -13.14
C ARG A 110 14.41 18.09 -12.39
N HIS A 111 13.28 18.09 -13.07
CA HIS A 111 11.98 18.24 -12.46
C HIS A 111 11.29 16.89 -12.31
N ILE A 112 10.72 16.63 -11.13
CA ILE A 112 9.95 15.40 -10.83
C ILE A 112 8.60 15.82 -10.26
N ILE A 113 7.53 15.23 -10.78
CA ILE A 113 6.16 15.42 -10.29
C ILE A 113 5.75 14.19 -9.50
N SER A 114 5.17 14.40 -8.31
CA SER A 114 4.61 13.35 -7.47
C SER A 114 3.38 13.87 -6.71
N THR A 115 2.91 13.15 -5.68
CA THR A 115 1.75 13.56 -4.91
C THR A 115 2.08 13.77 -3.43
N ALA A 116 1.25 14.56 -2.74
CA ALA A 116 1.40 14.76 -1.30
C ALA A 116 0.98 13.55 -0.45
N ILE A 117 0.38 12.52 -1.06
CA ILE A 117 -0.17 11.34 -0.36
C ILE A 117 0.62 10.05 -0.60
N GLU A 118 1.82 10.13 -1.17
CA GLU A 118 2.67 8.99 -1.46
C GLU A 118 3.11 8.25 -0.18
N HIS A 119 3.49 6.98 -0.36
CA HIS A 119 4.18 6.24 0.69
C HIS A 119 5.54 6.89 1.01
N HIS A 120 5.98 6.79 2.27
CA HIS A 120 7.26 7.37 2.72
C HIS A 120 8.47 6.88 1.91
N ALA A 121 8.43 5.69 1.30
CA ALA A 121 9.49 5.24 0.41
C ALA A 121 9.67 6.17 -0.81
N VAL A 122 8.57 6.70 -1.34
CA VAL A 122 8.59 7.70 -2.42
C VAL A 122 8.97 9.07 -1.87
N LEU A 123 8.27 9.57 -0.85
CA LEU A 123 8.51 10.93 -0.30
C LEU A 123 9.94 11.13 0.20
N ASN A 124 10.49 10.16 0.94
CA ASN A 124 11.86 10.25 1.45
C ASN A 124 12.90 10.17 0.32
N THR A 125 12.65 9.35 -0.71
CA THR A 125 13.51 9.30 -1.89
C THR A 125 13.46 10.64 -2.64
N LEU A 126 12.28 11.24 -2.82
CA LEU A 126 12.13 12.57 -3.43
C LEU A 126 12.86 13.64 -2.63
N SER A 127 12.75 13.63 -1.30
CA SER A 127 13.50 14.54 -0.42
C SER A 127 15.02 14.40 -0.59
N SER A 128 15.52 13.17 -0.72
CA SER A 128 16.92 12.90 -1.02
C SER A 128 17.33 13.44 -2.39
N LEU A 129 16.50 13.24 -3.43
CA LEU A 129 16.75 13.78 -4.77
C LEU A 129 16.73 15.31 -4.79
N GLN A 130 15.81 15.93 -4.04
CA GLN A 130 15.77 17.38 -3.88
C GLN A 130 17.08 17.94 -3.31
N SER A 131 17.67 17.27 -2.32
CA SER A 131 18.98 17.65 -1.78
C SER A 131 20.14 17.53 -2.81
N GLN A 132 19.92 16.75 -3.88
CA GLN A 132 20.84 16.56 -5.00
C GLN A 132 20.56 17.53 -6.19
N GLY A 133 19.65 18.50 -5.99
CA GLY A 133 19.36 19.56 -6.96
C GLY A 133 18.25 19.21 -7.95
N PHE A 134 17.38 18.25 -7.63
CA PHE A 134 16.12 18.07 -8.36
C PHE A 134 15.05 18.99 -7.80
N GLU A 135 14.18 19.49 -8.67
CA GLU A 135 12.98 20.23 -8.30
C GLU A 135 11.81 19.26 -8.20
N ILE A 136 11.08 19.29 -7.08
CA ILE A 136 9.97 18.38 -6.81
C ILE A 136 8.68 19.20 -6.77
N THR A 137 7.73 18.85 -7.62
CA THR A 137 6.35 19.33 -7.54
C THR A 137 5.47 18.25 -6.93
N LEU A 138 4.84 18.56 -5.80
CA LEU A 138 3.84 17.68 -5.18
C LEU A 138 2.44 18.18 -5.55
N LEU A 139 1.74 17.38 -6.37
CA LEU A 139 0.35 17.63 -6.71
C LEU A 139 -0.51 17.57 -5.45
N GLN A 140 -1.41 18.51 -5.32
CA GLN A 140 -2.42 18.49 -4.28
C GLN A 140 -3.52 17.49 -4.66
N VAL A 141 -4.20 16.99 -3.64
CA VAL A 141 -5.34 16.11 -3.81
C VAL A 141 -6.62 16.78 -3.30
N ASP A 142 -7.77 16.34 -3.77
CA ASP A 142 -9.07 16.77 -3.25
C ASP A 142 -9.36 16.10 -1.88
N SER A 143 -10.52 16.41 -1.28
CA SER A 143 -10.95 15.85 0.00
C SER A 143 -11.15 14.32 -0.02
N ARG A 144 -11.21 13.71 -1.19
CA ARG A 144 -11.22 12.25 -1.39
C ARG A 144 -9.82 11.67 -1.52
N GLY A 145 -8.78 12.50 -1.52
CA GLY A 145 -7.40 12.09 -1.76
C GLY A 145 -7.10 11.81 -3.24
N MET A 146 -7.85 12.38 -4.18
CA MET A 146 -7.70 12.14 -5.60
C MET A 146 -6.93 13.28 -6.27
N VAL A 147 -5.99 12.91 -7.15
CA VAL A 147 -5.25 13.85 -8.01
C VAL A 147 -6.15 14.33 -9.15
N ASP A 148 -6.08 15.62 -9.47
CA ASP A 148 -6.68 16.19 -10.68
C ASP A 148 -5.71 16.01 -11.87
N PRO A 149 -6.08 15.21 -12.90
CA PRO A 149 -5.26 15.08 -14.11
C PRO A 149 -4.99 16.39 -14.83
N ALA A 150 -5.89 17.38 -14.73
CA ALA A 150 -5.68 18.68 -15.33
C ALA A 150 -4.58 19.49 -14.61
N GLN A 151 -4.42 19.30 -13.31
CA GLN A 151 -3.29 19.86 -12.56
C GLN A 151 -1.97 19.21 -13.02
N LEU A 152 -1.94 17.87 -13.17
CA LEU A 152 -0.75 17.18 -13.70
C LEU A 152 -0.34 17.74 -15.07
N GLU A 153 -1.30 17.86 -16.00
CA GLU A 153 -1.06 18.42 -17.34
C GLU A 153 -0.43 19.81 -17.28
N LYS A 154 -0.92 20.68 -16.39
CA LYS A 154 -0.42 22.05 -16.19
C LYS A 154 1.00 22.11 -15.62
N GLU A 155 1.35 21.16 -14.75
CA GLU A 155 2.67 21.11 -14.09
C GLU A 155 3.75 20.42 -14.96
N MET A 156 3.36 19.83 -16.12
CA MET A 156 4.32 19.25 -17.06
C MET A 156 5.23 20.32 -17.66
N ARG A 157 6.55 20.03 -17.66
CA ARG A 157 7.60 20.94 -18.14
C ARG A 157 8.53 20.22 -19.11
N PRO A 158 9.24 20.94 -19.97
CA PRO A 158 10.24 20.34 -20.87
C PRO A 158 11.36 19.59 -20.14
N ASP A 159 11.69 20.01 -18.91
CA ASP A 159 12.70 19.41 -18.06
C ASP A 159 12.12 18.41 -17.02
N THR A 160 10.87 17.99 -17.19
CA THR A 160 10.28 16.92 -16.35
C THR A 160 10.95 15.59 -16.69
N ALA A 161 11.56 14.96 -15.68
CA ALA A 161 12.29 13.70 -15.78
C ALA A 161 11.41 12.48 -15.42
N LEU A 162 10.41 12.67 -14.56
CA LEU A 162 9.56 11.60 -14.04
C LEU A 162 8.24 12.16 -13.51
N VAL A 163 7.18 11.40 -13.70
CA VAL A 163 5.95 11.47 -12.91
C VAL A 163 5.85 10.21 -12.06
N SER A 164 5.65 10.35 -10.75
CA SER A 164 5.45 9.24 -9.82
C SER A 164 4.20 9.45 -9.01
N VAL A 165 3.16 8.66 -9.26
CA VAL A 165 1.86 8.74 -8.57
C VAL A 165 1.47 7.32 -8.16
N MET A 166 1.19 7.11 -6.87
CA MET A 166 0.75 5.81 -6.37
C MET A 166 -0.55 5.37 -7.04
N TYR A 167 -0.72 4.06 -7.24
CA TYR A 167 -1.92 3.51 -7.85
C TYR A 167 -3.15 3.62 -6.92
N ALA A 168 -2.94 3.29 -5.65
CA ALA A 168 -3.99 3.38 -4.62
C ALA A 168 -3.37 3.68 -3.25
N ASN A 169 -4.05 4.52 -2.49
CA ASN A 169 -3.55 4.94 -1.18
C ASN A 169 -3.84 3.89 -0.10
N ASN A 170 -2.83 3.56 0.70
CA ASN A 170 -2.88 2.56 1.75
C ASN A 170 -3.63 3.00 3.02
N GLU A 171 -3.85 4.30 3.21
CA GLU A 171 -4.51 4.84 4.40
C GLU A 171 -6.00 5.05 4.18
N ILE A 172 -6.38 5.83 3.17
CA ILE A 172 -7.77 6.20 2.88
C ILE A 172 -8.40 5.40 1.74
N GLY A 173 -7.64 4.54 1.08
CA GLY A 173 -8.14 3.60 0.06
C GLY A 173 -8.42 4.22 -1.30
N THR A 174 -8.10 5.48 -1.54
CA THR A 174 -8.37 6.16 -2.81
C THR A 174 -7.56 5.57 -3.94
N ILE A 175 -8.24 5.21 -5.03
CA ILE A 175 -7.64 4.73 -6.28
C ILE A 175 -7.44 5.93 -7.19
N GLN A 176 -6.21 6.13 -7.70
CA GLN A 176 -5.88 7.24 -8.57
C GLN A 176 -6.30 6.98 -10.03
N PRO A 177 -6.54 8.01 -10.84
CA PRO A 177 -6.91 7.87 -12.25
C PRO A 177 -5.70 7.51 -13.13
N VAL A 178 -5.10 6.35 -12.90
CA VAL A 178 -3.82 5.89 -13.45
C VAL A 178 -3.84 5.88 -14.99
N ASP A 179 -4.97 5.51 -15.60
CA ASP A 179 -5.12 5.47 -17.05
C ASP A 179 -4.93 6.87 -17.65
N LEU A 180 -5.59 7.89 -17.09
CA LEU A 180 -5.46 9.29 -17.53
C LEU A 180 -4.07 9.84 -17.27
N ILE A 181 -3.48 9.52 -16.11
CA ILE A 181 -2.10 9.93 -15.79
C ILE A 181 -1.13 9.34 -16.80
N GLY A 182 -1.25 8.04 -17.11
CA GLY A 182 -0.42 7.37 -18.11
C GLY A 182 -0.57 7.95 -19.52
N GLU A 183 -1.79 8.33 -19.91
CA GLU A 183 -2.05 9.01 -21.20
C GLU A 183 -1.35 10.38 -21.27
N ILE A 184 -1.45 11.19 -20.21
CA ILE A 184 -0.77 12.49 -20.11
C ILE A 184 0.75 12.30 -20.19
N CYS A 185 1.32 11.41 -19.39
CA CYS A 185 2.75 11.15 -19.38
C CYS A 185 3.26 10.71 -20.76
N LYS A 186 2.53 9.82 -21.43
CA LYS A 186 2.84 9.37 -22.78
C LYS A 186 2.81 10.52 -23.80
N ALA A 187 1.80 11.40 -23.73
CA ALA A 187 1.66 12.54 -24.63
C ALA A 187 2.86 13.49 -24.51
N HIS A 188 3.38 13.69 -23.29
CA HIS A 188 4.56 14.50 -22.99
C HIS A 188 5.89 13.77 -23.13
N SER A 189 5.89 12.46 -23.42
CA SER A 189 7.10 11.63 -23.46
C SER A 189 7.89 11.67 -22.13
N VAL A 190 7.20 11.71 -21.01
CA VAL A 190 7.76 11.68 -19.66
C VAL A 190 7.51 10.29 -19.07
N PRO A 191 8.52 9.62 -18.50
CA PRO A 191 8.34 8.33 -17.83
C PRO A 191 7.31 8.41 -16.69
N PHE A 192 6.47 7.38 -16.58
CA PHE A 192 5.49 7.23 -15.52
C PHE A 192 5.84 6.05 -14.61
N HIS A 193 6.02 6.32 -13.33
CA HIS A 193 6.15 5.35 -12.25
C HIS A 193 4.88 5.33 -11.39
N THR A 194 4.47 4.15 -10.95
CA THR A 194 3.40 3.99 -9.97
C THR A 194 3.79 3.00 -8.87
N ASP A 195 3.64 3.41 -7.61
CA ASP A 195 3.59 2.48 -6.48
C ASP A 195 2.23 1.75 -6.50
N ALA A 196 2.24 0.51 -6.99
CA ALA A 196 1.05 -0.32 -7.08
C ALA A 196 0.96 -1.37 -5.95
N VAL A 197 1.69 -1.16 -4.86
CA VAL A 197 1.76 -2.09 -3.72
C VAL A 197 0.38 -2.40 -3.13
N GLN A 198 -0.53 -1.43 -3.08
CA GLN A 198 -1.90 -1.62 -2.58
C GLN A 198 -2.90 -2.04 -3.67
N ALA A 199 -2.52 -1.98 -4.94
CA ALA A 199 -3.40 -2.32 -6.06
C ALA A 199 -3.22 -3.77 -6.53
N ALA A 200 -1.99 -4.30 -6.43
CA ALA A 200 -1.61 -5.60 -6.96
C ALA A 200 -2.46 -6.74 -6.38
N GLY A 201 -3.02 -7.58 -7.26
CA GLY A 201 -3.90 -8.68 -6.88
C GLY A 201 -5.32 -8.27 -6.45
N ILE A 202 -5.57 -6.96 -6.25
CA ILE A 202 -6.87 -6.41 -5.82
C ILE A 202 -7.55 -5.68 -6.99
N LEU A 203 -6.78 -4.94 -7.78
CA LEU A 203 -7.26 -4.17 -8.93
C LEU A 203 -6.68 -4.75 -10.24
N PRO A 204 -7.32 -4.52 -11.40
CA PRO A 204 -6.75 -4.89 -12.68
C PRO A 204 -5.57 -3.95 -13.00
N VAL A 205 -4.36 -4.51 -13.04
CA VAL A 205 -3.15 -3.79 -13.41
C VAL A 205 -2.66 -4.32 -14.76
N ASP A 206 -2.62 -3.45 -15.77
CA ASP A 206 -2.09 -3.73 -17.10
C ASP A 206 -1.11 -2.62 -17.50
N VAL A 207 0.18 -2.90 -17.39
CA VAL A 207 1.20 -1.86 -17.58
C VAL A 207 1.27 -1.32 -19.01
N GLN A 208 0.81 -2.08 -20.02
CA GLN A 208 0.76 -1.61 -21.39
C GLN A 208 -0.46 -0.74 -21.66
N ALA A 209 -1.65 -1.21 -21.27
CA ALA A 209 -2.89 -0.47 -21.45
C ALA A 209 -2.87 0.87 -20.71
N GLN A 210 -2.27 0.88 -19.51
CA GLN A 210 -2.20 2.03 -18.62
C GLN A 210 -0.98 2.94 -18.87
N ASN A 211 -0.17 2.64 -19.89
CA ASN A 211 1.03 3.38 -20.26
C ASN A 211 2.01 3.59 -19.09
N ILE A 212 2.16 2.58 -18.23
CA ILE A 212 3.09 2.59 -17.09
C ILE A 212 4.48 2.22 -17.60
N ASP A 213 5.51 2.99 -17.26
CA ASP A 213 6.90 2.70 -17.61
C ASP A 213 7.66 2.00 -16.48
N MET A 214 7.29 2.26 -15.21
CA MET A 214 7.82 1.56 -14.04
C MET A 214 6.71 1.34 -13.01
N LEU A 215 6.76 0.18 -12.33
CA LEU A 215 5.75 -0.17 -11.32
C LEU A 215 6.37 -0.97 -10.19
N SER A 216 6.04 -0.61 -8.95
CA SER A 216 6.52 -1.25 -7.73
C SER A 216 5.47 -2.15 -7.10
N LEU A 217 5.88 -3.36 -6.67
CA LEU A 217 5.04 -4.31 -5.95
C LEU A 217 5.73 -4.84 -4.68
N SER A 218 4.92 -5.29 -3.71
CA SER A 218 5.38 -5.99 -2.51
C SER A 218 4.51 -7.20 -2.22
N ALA A 219 5.10 -8.40 -2.18
CA ALA A 219 4.36 -9.66 -2.13
C ALA A 219 3.44 -9.79 -0.90
N HIS A 220 3.87 -9.27 0.24
CA HIS A 220 3.10 -9.40 1.49
C HIS A 220 1.81 -8.58 1.53
N LYS A 221 1.48 -7.82 0.50
CA LYS A 221 0.21 -7.09 0.38
C LYS A 221 -0.87 -7.88 -0.37
N PHE A 222 -0.46 -8.92 -1.10
CA PHE A 222 -1.34 -9.84 -1.82
C PHE A 222 -1.11 -11.31 -1.42
N HIS A 223 -0.98 -11.55 -0.12
CA HIS A 223 -0.84 -12.89 0.48
C HIS A 223 0.43 -13.66 0.11
N GLY A 224 1.47 -12.97 -0.36
CA GLY A 224 2.79 -13.53 -0.61
C GLY A 224 3.75 -13.39 0.57
N PRO A 225 5.01 -13.87 0.42
CA PRO A 225 6.04 -13.77 1.44
C PRO A 225 6.48 -12.34 1.73
N ARG A 226 6.84 -12.04 3.00
CA ARG A 226 7.54 -10.81 3.37
C ARG A 226 8.98 -10.83 2.84
N GLY A 227 9.57 -9.65 2.65
CA GLY A 227 10.96 -9.52 2.22
C GLY A 227 11.18 -9.88 0.75
N THR A 228 10.13 -9.81 -0.06
CA THR A 228 10.22 -9.91 -1.52
C THR A 228 9.26 -8.94 -2.20
N GLY A 229 9.72 -8.38 -3.31
CA GLY A 229 8.99 -7.44 -4.13
C GLY A 229 9.42 -7.53 -5.59
N LEU A 230 8.92 -6.61 -6.37
CA LEU A 230 9.16 -6.57 -7.81
C LEU A 230 9.18 -5.12 -8.28
N LEU A 231 10.13 -4.81 -9.15
CA LEU A 231 10.10 -3.65 -10.01
C LEU A 231 9.85 -4.10 -11.45
N TYR A 232 8.73 -3.67 -12.03
CA TYR A 232 8.57 -3.65 -13.48
C TYR A 232 9.27 -2.42 -14.03
N ALA A 233 10.05 -2.61 -15.08
CA ALA A 233 10.65 -1.51 -15.83
C ALA A 233 10.57 -1.83 -17.32
N LYS A 234 9.84 -1.02 -18.06
CA LYS A 234 9.60 -1.12 -19.49
C LYS A 234 10.92 -1.23 -20.27
N LYS A 235 10.93 -2.02 -21.30
CA LYS A 235 12.11 -2.20 -22.16
C LYS A 235 12.63 -0.85 -22.65
N GLY A 236 13.91 -0.60 -22.40
CA GLY A 236 14.57 0.67 -22.72
C GLY A 236 14.75 1.61 -21.53
N THR A 237 14.05 1.36 -20.40
CA THR A 237 14.28 2.10 -19.16
C THR A 237 15.71 1.85 -18.65
N ARG A 238 16.43 2.95 -18.37
CA ARG A 238 17.81 2.89 -17.83
C ARG A 238 17.75 2.72 -16.31
N LEU A 239 17.75 1.46 -15.86
CA LEU A 239 17.82 1.18 -14.42
C LEU A 239 19.25 1.36 -13.88
N THR A 240 19.34 2.04 -12.75
CA THR A 240 20.55 2.16 -11.92
C THR A 240 20.51 1.08 -10.83
N SER A 241 21.61 0.38 -10.59
CA SER A 241 21.74 -0.49 -9.43
C SER A 241 21.85 0.37 -8.16
N ILE A 242 21.05 0.07 -7.16
CA ILE A 242 21.16 0.70 -5.83
C ILE A 242 21.77 -0.24 -4.80
N ILE A 243 21.96 -1.51 -5.19
CA ILE A 243 22.67 -2.53 -4.40
C ILE A 243 23.79 -3.07 -5.27
N GLU A 244 25.02 -2.70 -4.95
CA GLU A 244 26.19 -3.10 -5.71
C GLU A 244 26.62 -4.54 -5.38
N GLY A 245 27.16 -5.27 -6.39
CA GLY A 245 27.63 -6.64 -6.21
C GLY A 245 27.70 -7.44 -7.51
N GLY A 246 27.19 -8.68 -7.48
CA GLY A 246 27.18 -9.59 -8.62
C GLY A 246 26.18 -9.20 -9.71
N ALA A 247 26.17 -10.00 -10.80
CA ALA A 247 25.36 -9.72 -11.99
C ALA A 247 23.91 -10.25 -11.93
N GLN A 248 23.40 -10.59 -10.72
CA GLN A 248 22.02 -11.01 -10.56
C GLN A 248 21.06 -9.94 -11.07
N GLU A 249 19.84 -10.33 -11.39
CA GLU A 249 18.85 -9.45 -12.03
C GLU A 249 19.44 -8.61 -13.17
N ARG A 250 20.30 -9.24 -13.99
CA ARG A 250 20.95 -8.61 -15.14
C ARG A 250 21.84 -7.40 -14.75
N GLY A 251 22.49 -7.48 -13.57
CA GLY A 251 23.33 -6.43 -13.01
C GLY A 251 22.56 -5.19 -12.51
N LYS A 252 21.24 -5.33 -12.28
CA LYS A 252 20.40 -4.23 -11.80
C LYS A 252 20.02 -4.36 -10.31
N ARG A 253 20.20 -5.57 -9.76
CA ARG A 253 20.01 -5.81 -8.33
C ARG A 253 20.90 -7.00 -7.92
N ALA A 254 21.96 -6.72 -7.21
CA ALA A 254 22.92 -7.73 -6.81
C ALA A 254 22.44 -8.58 -5.61
N GLY A 255 23.11 -9.69 -5.38
CA GLY A 255 22.81 -10.66 -4.32
C GLY A 255 22.00 -11.84 -4.86
N THR A 256 22.30 -13.04 -4.33
CA THR A 256 21.63 -14.28 -4.74
C THR A 256 20.12 -14.12 -4.59
N GLU A 257 19.39 -14.53 -5.61
CA GLU A 257 17.93 -14.41 -5.66
C GLU A 257 17.27 -15.27 -4.57
N ASN A 258 16.35 -14.68 -3.84
CA ASN A 258 15.53 -15.39 -2.85
C ASN A 258 14.47 -16.25 -3.55
N LEU A 259 14.91 -17.33 -4.20
CA LEU A 259 14.05 -18.15 -5.05
C LEU A 259 12.79 -18.66 -4.34
N PRO A 260 12.84 -19.14 -3.08
CA PRO A 260 11.63 -19.57 -2.38
C PRO A 260 10.60 -18.45 -2.24
N ALA A 261 11.03 -17.25 -1.82
CA ALA A 261 10.10 -16.12 -1.67
C ALA A 261 9.59 -15.61 -3.04
N ILE A 262 10.43 -15.61 -4.08
CA ILE A 262 10.02 -15.25 -5.45
C ILE A 262 8.97 -16.23 -5.99
N ALA A 263 9.14 -17.53 -5.76
CA ALA A 263 8.15 -18.54 -6.15
C ALA A 263 6.83 -18.38 -5.41
N GLY A 264 6.90 -18.13 -4.09
CA GLY A 264 5.73 -17.83 -3.28
C GLY A 264 5.02 -16.56 -3.69
N MET A 265 5.76 -15.50 -4.06
CA MET A 265 5.18 -14.27 -4.60
C MET A 265 4.41 -14.54 -5.90
N ALA A 266 4.99 -15.29 -6.83
CA ALA A 266 4.36 -15.59 -8.11
C ALA A 266 3.06 -16.42 -7.91
N ALA A 267 3.08 -17.41 -7.02
CA ALA A 267 1.92 -18.22 -6.70
C ALA A 267 0.79 -17.40 -6.04
N ALA A 268 1.14 -16.53 -5.07
CA ALA A 268 0.18 -15.64 -4.43
C ALA A 268 -0.45 -14.65 -5.41
N PHE A 269 0.35 -14.06 -6.30
CA PHE A 269 -0.14 -13.10 -7.27
C PHE A 269 -1.06 -13.74 -8.30
N GLU A 270 -0.75 -14.98 -8.73
CA GLU A 270 -1.60 -15.73 -9.65
C GLU A 270 -2.95 -16.07 -9.01
N GLU A 271 -2.96 -16.52 -7.75
CA GLU A 271 -4.20 -16.78 -6.99
C GLU A 271 -5.02 -15.51 -6.81
N ALA A 272 -4.39 -14.41 -6.36
CA ALA A 272 -5.05 -13.13 -6.14
C ALA A 272 -5.66 -12.57 -7.45
N CYS A 273 -4.95 -12.65 -8.58
CA CYS A 273 -5.46 -12.20 -9.88
C CYS A 273 -6.61 -13.07 -10.41
N ARG A 274 -6.54 -14.39 -10.19
CA ARG A 274 -7.59 -15.34 -10.59
C ARG A 274 -8.90 -15.07 -9.87
N ASP A 275 -8.84 -14.83 -8.57
CA ASP A 275 -10.00 -14.74 -7.70
C ASP A 275 -10.44 -13.28 -7.45
N ARG A 276 -9.78 -12.32 -8.11
CA ARG A 276 -9.91 -10.87 -7.89
C ARG A 276 -11.35 -10.36 -7.88
N GLU A 277 -12.14 -10.67 -8.91
CA GLU A 277 -13.49 -10.13 -9.05
C GLU A 277 -14.43 -10.64 -7.95
N THR A 278 -14.36 -11.94 -7.67
CA THR A 278 -15.16 -12.56 -6.61
C THR A 278 -14.77 -12.01 -5.23
N ASN A 279 -13.47 -11.91 -4.97
CA ASN A 279 -12.95 -11.36 -3.73
C ASN A 279 -13.31 -9.88 -3.57
N ALA A 280 -13.14 -9.06 -4.61
CA ALA A 280 -13.49 -7.65 -4.58
C ALA A 280 -14.97 -7.44 -4.28
N ALA A 281 -15.88 -8.21 -4.89
CA ALA A 281 -17.32 -8.10 -4.64
C ALA A 281 -17.67 -8.43 -3.17
N LYS A 282 -17.14 -9.54 -2.63
CA LYS A 282 -17.33 -9.95 -1.23
C LYS A 282 -16.81 -8.88 -0.26
N ILE A 283 -15.57 -8.46 -0.46
CA ILE A 283 -14.89 -7.51 0.45
C ILE A 283 -15.59 -6.16 0.42
N THR A 284 -16.03 -5.70 -0.76
CA THR A 284 -16.77 -4.43 -0.92
C THR A 284 -18.07 -4.47 -0.13
N ALA A 285 -18.83 -5.56 -0.19
CA ALA A 285 -20.08 -5.69 0.55
C ALA A 285 -19.86 -5.59 2.07
N LEU A 286 -18.84 -6.29 2.60
CA LEU A 286 -18.46 -6.22 4.02
C LEU A 286 -18.02 -4.80 4.41
N ARG A 287 -17.16 -4.18 3.61
CA ARG A 287 -16.69 -2.81 3.82
C ARG A 287 -17.84 -1.81 3.89
N ASP A 288 -18.75 -1.83 2.93
CA ASP A 288 -19.85 -0.87 2.83
C ASP A 288 -20.82 -1.03 3.99
N ARG A 289 -21.06 -2.27 4.45
CA ARG A 289 -21.86 -2.57 5.63
C ARG A 289 -21.23 -1.98 6.89
N ILE A 290 -19.92 -2.17 7.10
CA ILE A 290 -19.20 -1.62 8.25
C ILE A 290 -19.21 -0.08 8.19
N ILE A 291 -18.89 0.54 7.05
CA ILE A 291 -18.92 1.99 6.89
C ILE A 291 -20.29 2.55 7.23
N SER A 292 -21.36 1.95 6.71
CA SER A 292 -22.72 2.41 6.94
C SER A 292 -23.10 2.38 8.43
N ALA A 293 -22.68 1.35 9.15
CA ALA A 293 -22.92 1.24 10.59
C ALA A 293 -22.10 2.24 11.40
N LEU A 294 -20.81 2.42 11.08
CA LEU A 294 -19.93 3.33 11.80
C LEU A 294 -20.29 4.81 11.57
N LEU A 295 -20.86 5.16 10.42
CA LEU A 295 -21.39 6.51 10.14
C LEU A 295 -22.62 6.85 10.97
N MET A 296 -23.28 5.89 11.60
CA MET A 296 -24.36 6.16 12.56
C MET A 296 -23.86 6.66 13.92
N ILE A 297 -22.56 6.55 14.19
CA ILE A 297 -21.95 7.11 15.40
C ILE A 297 -21.89 8.63 15.23
N PRO A 298 -22.51 9.43 16.12
CA PRO A 298 -22.45 10.89 16.02
C PRO A 298 -21.00 11.39 16.01
N HIS A 299 -20.74 12.46 15.25
CA HIS A 299 -19.41 13.05 15.10
C HIS A 299 -18.36 12.02 14.66
N SER A 300 -18.70 11.29 13.59
CA SER A 300 -17.82 10.41 12.86
C SER A 300 -17.72 10.83 11.40
N MET A 301 -16.58 10.64 10.78
CA MET A 301 -16.31 11.04 9.40
C MET A 301 -15.57 9.92 8.65
N LEU A 302 -16.03 9.59 7.45
CA LEU A 302 -15.33 8.71 6.53
C LEU A 302 -14.28 9.52 5.75
N ASN A 303 -13.04 9.05 5.73
CA ASN A 303 -11.96 9.62 4.92
C ASN A 303 -11.86 8.90 3.58
N GLY A 304 -11.56 9.67 2.51
CA GLY A 304 -11.51 9.15 1.13
C GLY A 304 -12.89 8.99 0.48
N PRO A 305 -12.98 8.38 -0.73
CA PRO A 305 -14.23 8.28 -1.51
C PRO A 305 -15.35 7.53 -0.79
N ALA A 306 -16.60 7.96 -0.98
CA ALA A 306 -17.76 7.32 -0.36
C ALA A 306 -18.12 5.96 -1.02
N PRO A 307 -18.78 5.04 -0.29
CA PRO A 307 -19.40 3.86 -0.88
C PRO A 307 -20.38 4.24 -2.00
N GLY A 308 -20.37 3.45 -3.09
CA GLY A 308 -21.24 3.69 -4.24
C GLY A 308 -20.85 4.87 -5.13
N GLU A 309 -19.82 5.62 -4.80
CA GLU A 309 -19.27 6.65 -5.67
C GLU A 309 -18.61 6.00 -6.90
N HIS A 310 -18.82 6.61 -8.06
CA HIS A 310 -18.17 6.21 -9.31
C HIS A 310 -17.60 7.43 -10.02
N ILE A 311 -16.35 7.33 -10.43
CA ILE A 311 -15.66 8.35 -11.23
C ILE A 311 -15.23 7.68 -12.53
N ASN A 312 -15.71 8.21 -13.66
CA ASN A 312 -15.49 7.62 -14.98
C ASN A 312 -15.89 6.13 -15.06
N GLY A 313 -16.94 5.73 -14.34
CA GLY A 313 -17.46 4.37 -14.32
C GLY A 313 -16.71 3.39 -13.39
N THR A 314 -15.69 3.86 -12.68
CA THR A 314 -14.88 3.06 -11.75
C THR A 314 -15.13 3.49 -10.31
N ALA A 315 -15.25 2.51 -9.39
CA ALA A 315 -15.33 2.79 -7.97
C ALA A 315 -13.94 3.31 -7.47
N PRO A 316 -13.87 4.53 -6.91
CA PRO A 316 -12.58 5.15 -6.61
C PRO A 316 -11.98 4.72 -5.27
N ARG A 317 -12.53 3.68 -4.61
CA ARG A 317 -12.06 3.16 -3.31
C ARG A 317 -11.66 1.70 -3.40
N LEU A 318 -10.53 1.33 -2.79
CA LEU A 318 -10.11 -0.06 -2.60
C LEU A 318 -11.23 -0.88 -1.92
N PRO A 319 -11.47 -2.12 -2.38
CA PRO A 319 -12.56 -2.96 -1.85
C PRO A 319 -12.55 -3.12 -0.33
N GLY A 320 -11.38 -3.27 0.28
CA GLY A 320 -11.27 -3.61 1.71
C GLY A 320 -10.91 -2.44 2.64
N ASN A 321 -10.73 -1.22 2.13
CA ASN A 321 -10.24 -0.11 2.94
C ASN A 321 -11.39 0.69 3.58
N ILE A 322 -11.31 0.90 4.89
CA ILE A 322 -12.14 1.78 5.70
C ILE A 322 -11.21 2.69 6.49
N ASN A 323 -11.40 3.99 6.41
CA ASN A 323 -10.68 4.95 7.25
C ASN A 323 -11.69 5.95 7.82
N MET A 324 -11.81 5.97 9.15
CA MET A 324 -12.80 6.79 9.86
C MET A 324 -12.10 7.66 10.90
N CYS A 325 -12.59 8.89 11.08
CA CYS A 325 -12.27 9.71 12.25
C CYS A 325 -13.46 9.73 13.21
N PHE A 326 -13.18 9.71 14.52
CA PHE A 326 -14.18 9.82 15.58
C PHE A 326 -13.80 10.96 16.51
N GLU A 327 -14.51 12.08 16.43
CA GLU A 327 -14.19 13.26 17.23
C GLU A 327 -14.25 12.97 18.73
N GLY A 328 -13.26 13.46 19.48
CA GLY A 328 -13.12 13.22 20.91
C GLY A 328 -12.53 11.88 21.32
N VAL A 329 -12.03 11.08 20.35
CA VAL A 329 -11.38 9.76 20.58
C VAL A 329 -10.00 9.72 19.94
N GLU A 330 -8.97 9.46 20.72
CA GLU A 330 -7.61 9.28 20.20
C GLU A 330 -7.39 7.87 19.63
N SER A 331 -6.61 7.76 18.55
CA SER A 331 -6.37 6.48 17.85
C SER A 331 -5.72 5.43 18.74
N GLU A 332 -4.73 5.78 19.56
CA GLU A 332 -3.95 4.82 20.34
C GLU A 332 -4.80 4.07 21.40
N PRO A 333 -5.57 4.75 22.29
CA PRO A 333 -6.48 4.06 23.19
C PRO A 333 -7.55 3.22 22.46
N LEU A 334 -8.06 3.70 21.32
CA LEU A 334 -9.03 2.96 20.52
C LEU A 334 -8.44 1.65 20.01
N LEU A 335 -7.24 1.66 19.47
CA LEU A 335 -6.57 0.45 18.96
C LEU A 335 -6.23 -0.55 20.08
N LEU A 336 -5.88 -0.05 21.27
CA LEU A 336 -5.61 -0.92 22.43
C LEU A 336 -6.88 -1.66 22.86
N LEU A 337 -8.01 -0.95 23.01
CA LEU A 337 -9.29 -1.58 23.38
C LEU A 337 -9.80 -2.52 22.28
N LEU A 338 -9.67 -2.16 20.99
CA LEU A 338 -10.00 -3.08 19.91
C LEU A 338 -9.17 -4.37 19.99
N SER A 339 -7.88 -4.25 20.27
CA SER A 339 -7.00 -5.42 20.44
C SER A 339 -7.40 -6.30 21.63
N GLU A 340 -7.88 -5.72 22.75
CA GLU A 340 -8.44 -6.46 23.88
C GLU A 340 -9.71 -7.25 23.51
N HIS A 341 -10.47 -6.72 22.56
CA HIS A 341 -11.66 -7.42 22.00
C HIS A 341 -11.31 -8.35 20.82
N GLY A 342 -10.03 -8.58 20.55
CA GLY A 342 -9.57 -9.48 19.48
C GLY A 342 -9.63 -8.87 18.08
N ILE A 343 -9.86 -7.57 17.93
CA ILE A 343 -9.92 -6.89 16.64
C ILE A 343 -8.57 -6.22 16.36
N CYS A 344 -7.86 -6.71 15.33
CA CYS A 344 -6.59 -6.13 14.86
C CYS A 344 -6.88 -5.09 13.78
N ALA A 345 -6.69 -3.81 14.10
CA ALA A 345 -6.82 -2.68 13.18
C ALA A 345 -5.62 -1.73 13.35
N SER A 346 -5.56 -0.63 12.61
CA SER A 346 -4.43 0.30 12.63
C SER A 346 -4.90 1.75 12.64
N ALA A 347 -4.03 2.68 12.99
CA ALA A 347 -4.21 4.10 12.67
C ALA A 347 -3.82 4.37 11.22
N ALA A 348 -4.20 5.54 10.69
CA ALA A 348 -3.79 5.96 9.35
C ALA A 348 -2.26 5.94 9.20
N SER A 349 -1.52 6.42 10.18
CA SER A 349 -0.06 6.52 10.19
C SER A 349 0.67 5.28 10.74
N ALA A 350 0.19 4.07 10.47
CA ALA A 350 0.78 2.82 11.00
C ALA A 350 2.28 2.65 10.73
N CYS A 351 2.81 3.20 9.63
CA CYS A 351 4.24 3.13 9.29
C CYS A 351 5.14 4.06 10.12
N SER A 352 4.56 5.01 10.83
CA SER A 352 5.24 5.91 11.77
C SER A 352 4.91 5.58 13.24
N ALA A 353 4.71 4.30 13.56
CA ALA A 353 4.46 3.84 14.92
C ALA A 353 5.56 4.35 15.87
N GLY A 354 5.24 5.38 16.67
CA GLY A 354 6.18 6.14 17.51
C GLY A 354 6.35 7.61 17.13
N SER A 355 5.83 8.07 15.99
CA SER A 355 5.73 9.50 15.66
C SER A 355 4.46 10.08 16.25
N LEU A 356 4.59 11.21 16.97
CA LEU A 356 3.45 12.02 17.42
C LEU A 356 2.83 12.85 16.28
N GLU A 357 3.36 12.73 15.07
CA GLU A 357 2.88 13.52 13.93
C GLU A 357 1.64 12.88 13.29
N PRO A 358 0.66 13.71 12.90
CA PRO A 358 -0.54 13.24 12.22
C PRO A 358 -0.23 12.68 10.83
N SER A 359 -1.15 11.91 10.28
CA SER A 359 -1.02 11.39 8.91
C SER A 359 -0.92 12.54 7.89
N HIS A 360 0.17 12.55 7.12
CA HIS A 360 0.35 13.48 6.01
C HIS A 360 -0.74 13.30 4.93
N VAL A 361 -1.27 12.08 4.76
CA VAL A 361 -2.34 11.76 3.82
C VAL A 361 -3.65 12.44 4.25
N LEU A 362 -4.02 12.32 5.53
CA LEU A 362 -5.23 12.96 6.06
C LEU A 362 -5.13 14.48 5.98
N LEU A 363 -3.97 15.04 6.32
CA LEU A 363 -3.74 16.49 6.19
C LEU A 363 -3.83 16.95 4.74
N ALA A 364 -3.24 16.22 3.79
CA ALA A 364 -3.30 16.52 2.37
C ALA A 364 -4.72 16.45 1.82
N ALA A 365 -5.56 15.54 2.34
CA ALA A 365 -6.98 15.42 2.01
C ALA A 365 -7.86 16.49 2.72
N GLY A 366 -7.26 17.41 3.50
CA GLY A 366 -7.98 18.50 4.16
C GLY A 366 -8.63 18.13 5.48
N VAL A 367 -8.32 16.98 6.06
CA VAL A 367 -8.78 16.61 7.40
C VAL A 367 -8.15 17.56 8.42
N PRO A 368 -8.92 18.21 9.30
CA PRO A 368 -8.40 19.08 10.33
C PRO A 368 -7.32 18.39 11.20
N TYR A 369 -6.27 19.14 11.56
CA TYR A 369 -5.13 18.62 12.32
C TYR A 369 -5.57 17.86 13.58
N GLN A 370 -6.54 18.41 14.32
CA GLN A 370 -7.05 17.81 15.56
C GLN A 370 -7.73 16.45 15.30
N LEU A 371 -8.44 16.30 14.18
CA LEU A 371 -9.11 15.06 13.80
C LEU A 371 -8.16 14.01 13.20
N SER A 372 -7.04 14.43 12.62
CA SER A 372 -6.10 13.49 11.99
C SER A 372 -5.42 12.52 12.98
N HIS A 373 -5.43 12.84 14.28
CA HIS A 373 -5.02 11.95 15.37
C HIS A 373 -6.11 10.97 15.84
N ASN A 374 -7.33 11.13 15.34
CA ASN A 374 -8.54 10.41 15.76
C ASN A 374 -8.95 9.35 14.74
N SER A 375 -8.01 8.88 13.91
CA SER A 375 -8.31 8.00 12.80
C SER A 375 -8.19 6.52 13.17
N LEU A 376 -9.12 5.73 12.65
CA LEU A 376 -9.10 4.27 12.65
C LEU A 376 -9.08 3.78 11.21
N ARG A 377 -8.10 2.94 10.87
CA ARG A 377 -8.08 2.22 9.60
C ARG A 377 -8.39 0.75 9.82
N ILE A 378 -9.43 0.27 9.17
CA ILE A 378 -9.79 -1.15 9.05
C ILE A 378 -9.51 -1.54 7.60
N SER A 379 -8.82 -2.65 7.40
CA SER A 379 -8.55 -3.17 6.06
C SER A 379 -8.82 -4.67 5.98
N LEU A 380 -9.83 -5.01 5.19
CA LEU A 380 -10.37 -6.36 5.04
C LEU A 380 -9.68 -7.10 3.90
N SER A 381 -9.70 -8.43 3.98
CA SER A 381 -9.35 -9.35 2.89
C SER A 381 -10.49 -10.33 2.63
N ALA A 382 -10.33 -11.20 1.63
CA ALA A 382 -11.30 -12.25 1.32
C ALA A 382 -11.45 -13.30 2.45
N GLU A 383 -10.51 -13.35 3.40
CA GLU A 383 -10.56 -14.25 4.56
C GLU A 383 -11.61 -13.78 5.59
N ASN A 384 -11.94 -12.46 5.63
CA ASN A 384 -12.91 -11.94 6.57
C ASN A 384 -14.34 -12.41 6.27
N THR A 385 -15.15 -12.57 7.32
CA THR A 385 -16.51 -13.12 7.26
C THR A 385 -17.58 -12.09 7.66
N GLU A 386 -18.84 -12.43 7.40
CA GLU A 386 -19.99 -11.63 7.83
C GLU A 386 -20.09 -11.52 9.36
N GLU A 387 -19.79 -12.62 10.06
CA GLU A 387 -19.78 -12.69 11.52
C GLU A 387 -18.69 -11.79 12.11
N GLU A 388 -17.51 -11.76 11.49
CA GLU A 388 -16.44 -10.82 11.89
C GLU A 388 -16.85 -9.36 11.68
N ALA A 389 -17.55 -9.06 10.57
CA ALA A 389 -18.10 -7.74 10.34
C ALA A 389 -19.15 -7.35 11.40
N ASP A 390 -20.01 -8.30 11.82
CA ASP A 390 -20.96 -8.09 12.92
C ASP A 390 -20.27 -7.74 14.24
N VAL A 391 -19.20 -8.45 14.57
CA VAL A 391 -18.40 -8.16 15.77
C VAL A 391 -17.81 -6.76 15.70
N ILE A 392 -17.20 -6.37 14.56
CA ILE A 392 -16.64 -5.02 14.36
C ILE A 392 -17.73 -3.94 14.54
N ILE A 393 -18.90 -4.12 13.91
CA ILE A 393 -20.01 -3.19 13.92
C ILE A 393 -20.57 -2.99 15.34
N ASN A 394 -20.64 -4.04 16.13
CA ASN A 394 -21.19 -3.97 17.48
C ASN A 394 -20.16 -3.44 18.50
N THR A 395 -18.90 -3.82 18.37
CA THR A 395 -17.86 -3.50 19.35
C THR A 395 -17.37 -2.05 19.26
N ILE A 396 -17.17 -1.50 18.05
CA ILE A 396 -16.60 -0.15 17.88
C ILE A 396 -17.46 0.94 18.54
N PRO A 397 -18.80 0.97 18.40
CA PRO A 397 -19.62 2.00 19.04
C PRO A 397 -19.54 1.98 20.58
N GLU A 398 -19.43 0.79 21.18
CA GLU A 398 -19.30 0.62 22.63
C GLU A 398 -17.97 1.22 23.12
N ILE A 399 -16.84 0.88 22.45
CA ILE A 399 -15.52 1.41 22.77
C ILE A 399 -15.47 2.94 22.58
N ILE A 400 -16.04 3.46 21.50
CA ILE A 400 -16.11 4.91 21.24
C ILE A 400 -16.89 5.63 22.36
N SER A 401 -18.01 5.07 22.80
CA SER A 401 -18.80 5.61 23.91
C SER A 401 -18.00 5.63 25.21
N GLU A 402 -17.29 4.56 25.53
CA GLU A 402 -16.44 4.46 26.71
C GLU A 402 -15.31 5.50 26.69
N LEU A 403 -14.58 5.59 25.58
CA LEU A 403 -13.48 6.55 25.43
C LEU A 403 -13.94 8.00 25.48
N ARG A 404 -15.09 8.32 24.87
CA ARG A 404 -15.71 9.65 24.97
C ARG A 404 -16.13 10.01 26.37
N ALA A 405 -16.64 9.06 27.16
CA ALA A 405 -16.98 9.30 28.56
C ALA A 405 -15.76 9.68 29.43
N LEU A 406 -14.58 9.21 29.06
CA LEU A 406 -13.32 9.50 29.74
C LEU A 406 -12.57 10.72 29.16
N SER A 407 -12.97 11.21 27.97
CA SER A 407 -12.25 12.24 27.22
C SER A 407 -12.53 13.66 27.74
N PRO A 408 -11.52 14.41 28.21
CA PRO A 408 -11.68 15.82 28.55
C PRO A 408 -12.08 16.70 27.35
N THR A 409 -11.54 16.35 26.17
CA THR A 409 -11.85 17.03 24.90
C THR A 409 -13.33 16.86 24.55
N TRP A 410 -13.85 15.63 24.62
CA TRP A 410 -15.26 15.36 24.38
C TRP A 410 -16.19 16.13 25.34
N LYS A 411 -15.81 16.18 26.63
CA LYS A 411 -16.55 16.96 27.61
C LYS A 411 -16.54 18.45 27.29
N ALA A 412 -15.41 19.01 26.83
CA ALA A 412 -15.30 20.40 26.42
C ALA A 412 -16.20 20.73 25.22
N LEU A 413 -16.30 19.81 24.25
CA LEU A 413 -17.22 19.91 23.11
C LEU A 413 -18.69 19.89 23.56
N GLN A 414 -19.08 18.94 24.42
CA GLN A 414 -20.45 18.84 24.93
C GLN A 414 -20.87 20.06 25.76
N ASP A 415 -19.95 20.64 26.53
CA ASP A 415 -20.17 21.82 27.34
C ASP A 415 -20.18 23.12 26.51
N GLY A 416 -19.95 23.05 25.18
CA GLY A 416 -19.87 24.21 24.30
C GLY A 416 -18.62 25.09 24.53
N ARG A 417 -17.58 24.56 25.20
CA ARG A 417 -16.30 25.23 25.40
C ARG A 417 -15.38 25.10 24.17
N GLN A 418 -15.68 24.17 23.31
CA GLN A 418 -15.09 23.97 22.00
C GLN A 418 -16.19 23.69 20.99
N GLU A 419 -15.95 23.98 19.71
CA GLU A 419 -16.87 23.65 18.62
C GLU A 419 -16.54 22.28 18.03
N PHE A 420 -17.59 21.55 17.64
CA PHE A 420 -17.43 20.31 16.87
C PHE A 420 -16.84 20.61 15.48
N LEU A 421 -15.97 19.75 15.01
CA LEU A 421 -15.37 19.85 13.68
C LEU A 421 -16.14 19.02 12.65
N ILE A 422 -16.89 18.00 13.10
CA ILE A 422 -17.71 17.09 12.29
C ILE A 422 -19.03 16.73 13.00
#